data_e7ef96f3500b182740ea0809d6a46615
#
_entry.id   e7ef96f3500b182740ea0809d6a46615
#
_cell.length_a   1.000
_cell.length_b   1.000
_cell.length_c   1.000
_cell.angle_alpha   90.00
_cell.angle_beta   90.00
_cell.angle_gamma   90.00
#
_symmetry.space_group_name_H-M   'P 1'
#
loop_
_entity.id
_entity.type
_entity.pdbx_description
1 polymer ?
#
loop_
_entity_poly.entity_id
_entity_poly.type
_entity_poly.pdbx_seq_one_letter_code
_entity_poly.pdbx_strand_id
1 'polypeptide(L)'
;MSVSSSLFAQTDNNQIKAITIDKEKLPIIESLTPSRANTVFRDYSSIVESNSKLISAGREPEHMFFLYTNNERFTFQRLASRCCITQETLATLNQIENAQDDIKGKTLILPVVSGLFIPVEQGINSVEVLLQENYSTQTLTKNAIYYNIEGRIYLFLSGKRFTPTERAYFLDSALRLPLDSNSFWVSSEFGKRKNPFSGEIKNHNGIDLAAEEGTPVYAIKDGAVYSAIENDAEFGNYIILSHDQGKMTSVYAHLSKIRVERYQYVKKGEVIGYVGQTGMATGPHLHFEIRQGGKAEDPRSRLNIQN
;
A
#
# COMPACT_ATOMS: atom_id res chain seq x y z
N MET A 1 -17.26 1.77 28.31
CA MET A 1 -16.12 2.44 28.97
C MET A 1 -14.94 2.12 28.09
N SER A 2 -14.68 2.99 27.31
CA SER A 2 -13.77 4.14 27.28
C SER A 2 -12.37 3.72 26.88
N VAL A 3 -12.03 4.24 25.78
CA VAL A 3 -10.87 5.10 25.52
C VAL A 3 -9.58 4.35 25.25
N SER A 4 -9.25 4.31 23.99
CA SER A 4 -7.85 4.46 23.64
C SER A 4 -7.77 5.34 22.37
N SER A 5 -8.19 6.57 22.56
CA SER A 5 -7.85 7.69 21.69
C SER A 5 -6.52 8.26 22.16
N SER A 6 -5.67 8.58 21.20
CA SER A 6 -4.59 9.56 21.29
C SER A 6 -3.44 9.23 22.25
N LEU A 7 -2.45 8.53 21.73
CA LEU A 7 -1.06 8.70 22.17
C LEU A 7 -0.20 9.19 21.00
N PHE A 8 -0.67 10.21 20.30
CA PHE A 8 0.24 11.13 19.63
C PHE A 8 0.54 12.23 20.64
N ALA A 9 1.61 12.01 21.41
CA ALA A 9 2.14 13.01 22.30
C ALA A 9 2.39 14.29 21.51
N GLN A 10 1.81 15.40 21.97
CA GLN A 10 2.37 16.72 21.77
C GLN A 10 3.84 16.66 22.18
N THR A 11 4.73 16.47 21.22
CA THR A 11 6.16 16.67 21.45
C THR A 11 6.39 18.16 21.44
N ASP A 12 6.78 18.67 22.60
CA ASP A 12 7.42 19.96 22.73
C ASP A 12 8.42 20.20 21.60
N ASN A 13 8.52 21.46 21.16
CA ASN A 13 9.29 22.06 20.09
C ASN A 13 10.78 21.67 20.00
N ASN A 14 11.13 20.40 19.99
CA ASN A 14 12.43 19.91 19.54
C ASN A 14 12.30 19.59 18.03
N GLN A 15 12.55 20.59 17.19
CA GLN A 15 12.62 20.41 15.75
C GLN A 15 13.59 19.26 15.42
N ILE A 16 13.05 18.17 14.90
CA ILE A 16 13.86 17.07 14.36
C ILE A 16 14.77 17.64 13.27
N LYS A 17 16.06 17.61 13.49
CA LYS A 17 17.04 18.04 12.50
C LYS A 17 17.13 16.97 11.41
N ALA A 18 16.37 17.14 10.33
CA ALA A 18 16.37 16.24 9.17
C ALA A 18 17.26 16.78 8.05
N ILE A 19 17.94 15.87 7.35
CA ILE A 19 18.70 16.16 6.13
C ILE A 19 17.69 16.20 4.97
N THR A 20 17.56 17.34 4.31
CA THR A 20 16.63 17.46 3.17
C THR A 20 17.24 16.85 1.92
N ILE A 21 16.50 15.93 1.29
CA ILE A 21 16.79 15.33 -0.01
C ILE A 21 15.97 16.08 -1.06
N ASP A 22 16.65 16.93 -1.81
CA ASP A 22 16.08 17.71 -2.91
C ASP A 22 16.24 16.89 -4.21
N LYS A 23 15.15 16.33 -4.70
CA LYS A 23 15.16 15.47 -5.91
C LYS A 23 15.71 16.18 -7.14
N GLU A 24 15.50 17.50 -7.27
CA GLU A 24 15.95 18.26 -8.43
C GLU A 24 17.48 18.38 -8.50
N LYS A 25 18.16 18.22 -7.35
CA LYS A 25 19.62 18.30 -7.24
C LYS A 25 20.33 16.94 -7.24
N LEU A 26 19.57 15.84 -7.26
CA LEU A 26 20.19 14.53 -7.25
C LEU A 26 20.80 14.17 -8.60
N PRO A 27 21.98 13.53 -8.62
CA PRO A 27 22.55 13.01 -9.85
C PRO A 27 21.64 11.94 -10.47
N ILE A 28 21.44 12.04 -11.80
CA ILE A 28 20.51 11.18 -12.54
C ILE A 28 21.30 10.02 -13.15
N ILE A 29 20.85 8.81 -12.85
CA ILE A 29 21.31 7.58 -13.51
C ILE A 29 20.39 7.33 -14.70
N GLU A 30 20.89 7.46 -15.92
CA GLU A 30 20.10 7.24 -17.15
C GLU A 30 19.87 5.75 -17.43
N SER A 31 20.83 4.90 -17.08
CA SER A 31 20.77 3.45 -17.29
C SER A 31 21.53 2.71 -16.20
N LEU A 32 20.99 1.57 -15.77
CA LEU A 32 21.68 0.65 -14.85
C LEU A 32 22.51 -0.40 -15.60
N THR A 33 22.67 -0.27 -16.91
CA THR A 33 23.54 -1.15 -17.68
C THR A 33 24.99 -0.65 -17.60
N PRO A 34 25.93 -1.47 -17.12
CA PRO A 34 27.33 -1.07 -17.02
C PRO A 34 27.92 -0.79 -18.41
N SER A 35 28.44 0.40 -18.59
CA SER A 35 29.21 0.77 -19.78
C SER A 35 30.31 1.77 -19.40
N ARG A 36 31.34 1.89 -20.26
CA ARG A 36 32.39 2.89 -20.03
C ARG A 36 31.86 4.33 -20.07
N ALA A 37 30.82 4.57 -20.85
CA ALA A 37 30.16 5.87 -20.98
C ALA A 37 29.24 6.23 -19.80
N ASN A 38 28.74 5.23 -19.07
CA ASN A 38 27.83 5.44 -17.94
C ASN A 38 28.61 5.70 -16.65
N THR A 39 29.17 6.90 -16.52
CA THR A 39 30.02 7.28 -15.39
C THR A 39 29.22 7.36 -14.09
N VAL A 40 28.01 7.94 -14.13
CA VAL A 40 27.16 8.13 -12.93
C VAL A 40 26.78 6.80 -12.28
N PHE A 41 26.40 5.79 -13.09
CA PHE A 41 26.08 4.46 -12.53
C PHE A 41 27.33 3.74 -12.00
N ARG A 42 28.48 3.95 -12.63
CA ARG A 42 29.75 3.40 -12.14
C ARG A 42 30.14 4.02 -10.80
N ASP A 43 29.99 5.34 -10.66
CA ASP A 43 30.29 6.05 -9.41
C ASP A 43 29.32 5.61 -8.31
N TYR A 44 28.01 5.52 -8.60
CA TYR A 44 27.02 4.92 -7.71
C TYR A 44 27.45 3.52 -7.22
N SER A 45 27.80 2.63 -8.14
CA SER A 45 28.16 1.26 -7.81
C SER A 45 29.44 1.19 -6.95
N SER A 46 30.42 2.05 -7.23
CA SER A 46 31.67 2.16 -6.46
C SER A 46 31.40 2.62 -5.02
N ILE A 47 30.50 3.59 -4.84
CA ILE A 47 30.13 4.08 -3.50
C ILE A 47 29.38 3.00 -2.72
N VAL A 48 28.44 2.28 -3.36
CA VAL A 48 27.72 1.16 -2.72
C VAL A 48 28.70 0.07 -2.26
N GLU A 49 29.67 -0.30 -3.10
CA GLU A 49 30.69 -1.28 -2.74
C GLU A 49 31.61 -0.78 -1.60
N SER A 50 32.03 0.49 -1.65
CA SER A 50 32.84 1.11 -0.60
C SER A 50 32.07 1.13 0.74
N ASN A 51 30.80 1.51 0.73
CA ASN A 51 29.95 1.54 1.91
C ASN A 51 29.77 0.14 2.53
N SER A 52 29.63 -0.89 1.70
CA SER A 52 29.57 -2.28 2.19
C SER A 52 30.84 -2.66 2.97
N LYS A 53 32.03 -2.26 2.48
CA LYS A 53 33.30 -2.47 3.16
C LYS A 53 33.43 -1.65 4.45
N LEU A 54 32.98 -0.39 4.45
CA LEU A 54 32.97 0.47 5.64
C LEU A 54 32.07 -0.11 6.73
N ILE A 55 30.83 -0.48 6.40
CA ILE A 55 29.88 -1.08 7.35
C ILE A 55 30.44 -2.39 7.93
N SER A 56 31.03 -3.24 7.09
CA SER A 56 31.65 -4.49 7.54
C SER A 56 32.83 -4.26 8.49
N ALA A 57 33.50 -3.12 8.40
CA ALA A 57 34.59 -2.70 9.29
C ALA A 57 34.08 -1.89 10.51
N GLY A 58 32.78 -1.79 10.72
CA GLY A 58 32.17 -1.01 11.82
C GLY A 58 32.36 0.49 11.70
N ARG A 59 32.57 1.00 10.47
CA ARG A 59 32.75 2.43 10.18
C ARG A 59 31.51 3.02 9.55
N GLU A 60 31.32 4.32 9.71
CA GLU A 60 30.20 5.06 9.15
C GLU A 60 30.26 5.09 7.62
N PRO A 61 29.15 4.75 6.91
CA PRO A 61 29.08 4.83 5.47
C PRO A 61 28.83 6.26 5.00
N GLU A 62 29.13 6.53 3.75
CA GLU A 62 28.74 7.76 3.07
C GLU A 62 27.27 7.70 2.67
N HIS A 63 26.51 8.75 2.94
CA HIS A 63 25.08 8.84 2.61
C HIS A 63 24.88 9.71 1.36
N MET A 64 24.53 9.06 0.26
CA MET A 64 24.20 9.72 -1.01
C MET A 64 22.94 9.11 -1.62
N PHE A 65 22.30 9.89 -2.49
CA PHE A 65 21.08 9.53 -3.18
C PHE A 65 21.18 9.89 -4.66
N PHE A 66 20.57 9.07 -5.50
CA PHE A 66 20.54 9.25 -6.95
C PHE A 66 19.10 9.11 -7.43
N LEU A 67 18.80 9.68 -8.59
CA LEU A 67 17.53 9.45 -9.29
C LEU A 67 17.72 8.46 -10.43
N TYR A 68 16.73 7.60 -10.60
CA TYR A 68 16.65 6.68 -11.73
C TYR A 68 15.21 6.53 -12.20
N THR A 69 14.96 6.75 -13.50
CA THR A 69 13.67 6.44 -14.12
C THR A 69 13.76 5.04 -14.76
N ASN A 70 12.88 4.13 -14.35
CA ASN A 70 12.91 2.72 -14.76
C ASN A 70 12.42 2.51 -16.22
N ASN A 71 13.07 3.17 -17.18
CA ASN A 71 12.80 3.03 -18.60
C ASN A 71 13.22 1.66 -19.15
N GLU A 72 14.18 0.99 -18.50
CA GLU A 72 14.64 -0.36 -18.82
C GLU A 72 13.63 -1.44 -18.39
N ARG A 73 12.52 -1.04 -17.75
CA ARG A 73 11.41 -1.89 -17.32
C ARG A 73 11.83 -3.06 -16.42
N PHE A 74 12.78 -2.83 -15.54
CA PHE A 74 13.14 -3.82 -14.53
C PHE A 74 11.96 -4.11 -13.61
N THR A 75 11.81 -5.38 -13.22
CA THR A 75 10.99 -5.73 -12.04
C THR A 75 11.65 -5.18 -10.78
N PHE A 76 10.87 -5.00 -9.73
CA PHE A 76 11.38 -4.46 -8.46
C PHE A 76 12.56 -5.29 -7.91
N GLN A 77 12.43 -6.61 -7.93
CA GLN A 77 13.50 -7.53 -7.52
C GLN A 77 14.77 -7.37 -8.35
N ARG A 78 14.63 -7.26 -9.68
CA ARG A 78 15.77 -7.09 -10.59
C ARG A 78 16.45 -5.74 -10.38
N LEU A 79 15.68 -4.69 -10.14
CA LEU A 79 16.19 -3.36 -9.82
C LEU A 79 17.03 -3.39 -8.55
N ALA A 80 16.51 -3.95 -7.46
CA ALA A 80 17.21 -4.07 -6.18
C ALA A 80 18.54 -4.82 -6.32
N SER A 81 18.52 -5.95 -7.03
CA SER A 81 19.74 -6.73 -7.32
C SER A 81 20.75 -5.93 -8.15
N ARG A 82 20.28 -5.14 -9.11
CA ARG A 82 21.14 -4.35 -9.99
C ARG A 82 21.83 -3.21 -9.25
N CYS A 83 21.11 -2.60 -8.31
CA CYS A 83 21.63 -1.53 -7.46
C CYS A 83 22.46 -2.04 -6.27
N CYS A 84 22.51 -3.35 -6.03
CA CYS A 84 23.12 -3.95 -4.83
C CYS A 84 22.56 -3.36 -3.53
N ILE A 85 21.28 -2.95 -3.54
CA ILE A 85 20.55 -2.42 -2.40
C ILE A 85 19.40 -3.39 -2.08
N THR A 86 19.03 -3.50 -0.81
CA THR A 86 17.97 -4.41 -0.40
C THR A 86 16.61 -3.95 -0.89
N GLN A 87 15.70 -4.90 -1.15
CA GLN A 87 14.34 -4.59 -1.58
C GLN A 87 13.62 -3.71 -0.55
N GLU A 88 13.80 -4.02 0.72
CA GLU A 88 13.22 -3.27 1.84
C GLU A 88 13.63 -1.80 1.82
N THR A 89 14.90 -1.54 1.56
CA THR A 89 15.42 -0.17 1.47
C THR A 89 14.76 0.61 0.34
N LEU A 90 14.70 0.01 -0.85
CA LEU A 90 14.07 0.65 -2.01
C LEU A 90 12.57 0.80 -1.80
N ALA A 91 11.92 -0.17 -1.16
CA ALA A 91 10.49 -0.13 -0.89
C ALA A 91 10.14 1.01 0.08
N THR A 92 10.82 1.07 1.23
CA THR A 92 10.53 2.07 2.27
C THR A 92 10.90 3.48 1.85
N LEU A 93 11.97 3.65 1.05
CA LEU A 93 12.37 4.96 0.52
C LEU A 93 11.40 5.47 -0.57
N ASN A 94 10.87 4.59 -1.40
CA ASN A 94 10.05 4.94 -2.56
C ASN A 94 8.55 4.61 -2.37
N GLN A 95 8.11 4.33 -1.15
CA GLN A 95 6.71 4.06 -0.81
C GLN A 95 6.09 2.93 -1.65
N ILE A 96 6.88 1.87 -1.91
CA ILE A 96 6.44 0.67 -2.63
C ILE A 96 5.84 -0.28 -1.61
N GLU A 97 4.57 -0.59 -1.79
CA GLU A 97 3.78 -1.33 -0.82
C GLU A 97 3.97 -2.85 -0.94
N ASN A 98 4.19 -3.33 -2.18
CA ASN A 98 4.32 -4.75 -2.45
C ASN A 98 5.45 -5.05 -3.43
N ALA A 99 6.12 -6.19 -3.26
CA ALA A 99 7.22 -6.64 -4.13
C ALA A 99 6.79 -6.88 -5.59
N GLN A 100 5.49 -7.05 -5.86
CA GLN A 100 4.91 -7.24 -7.19
C GLN A 100 4.44 -5.93 -7.84
N ASP A 101 4.59 -4.79 -7.15
CA ASP A 101 4.16 -3.50 -7.70
C ASP A 101 4.83 -3.19 -9.03
N ASP A 102 4.05 -2.69 -9.98
CA ASP A 102 4.58 -2.23 -11.25
C ASP A 102 5.33 -0.91 -11.09
N ILE A 103 6.63 -0.99 -11.24
CA ILE A 103 7.55 0.15 -11.15
C ILE A 103 8.08 0.61 -12.52
N LYS A 104 7.56 0.08 -13.63
CA LYS A 104 8.00 0.44 -14.98
C LYS A 104 7.69 1.91 -15.27
N GLY A 105 8.69 2.65 -15.73
CA GLY A 105 8.59 4.07 -16.00
C GLY A 105 8.50 4.98 -14.78
N LYS A 106 8.50 4.43 -13.55
CA LYS A 106 8.56 5.25 -12.35
C LYS A 106 9.96 5.82 -12.13
N THR A 107 10.02 7.06 -11.63
CA THR A 107 11.26 7.66 -11.13
C THR A 107 11.42 7.30 -9.65
N LEU A 108 12.56 6.72 -9.32
CA LEU A 108 12.89 6.19 -8.00
C LEU A 108 14.13 6.86 -7.44
N ILE A 109 14.17 7.04 -6.13
CA ILE A 109 15.36 7.45 -5.40
C ILE A 109 16.16 6.20 -5.06
N LEU A 110 17.43 6.18 -5.44
CA LEU A 110 18.37 5.09 -5.18
C LEU A 110 19.37 5.54 -4.12
N PRO A 111 19.35 4.95 -2.90
CA PRO A 111 20.35 5.24 -1.87
C PRO A 111 21.60 4.39 -2.10
N VAL A 112 22.71 4.78 -1.49
CA VAL A 112 23.99 4.01 -1.52
C VAL A 112 24.23 3.20 -0.24
N VAL A 113 23.27 3.23 0.70
CA VAL A 113 23.32 2.48 1.97
C VAL A 113 22.00 1.75 2.15
N SER A 114 22.06 0.48 2.51
CA SER A 114 20.87 -0.31 2.85
C SER A 114 20.41 -0.05 4.28
N GLY A 115 19.09 0.03 4.47
CA GLY A 115 18.42 0.26 5.75
C GLY A 115 16.92 0.47 5.56
N LEU A 116 16.20 0.81 6.61
CA LEU A 116 14.77 1.08 6.57
C LEU A 116 14.51 2.59 6.73
N PHE A 117 13.67 3.14 5.87
CA PHE A 117 13.13 4.50 5.97
C PHE A 117 11.74 4.42 6.58
N ILE A 118 11.61 4.85 7.84
CA ILE A 118 10.38 4.75 8.61
C ILE A 118 9.78 6.16 8.73
N PRO A 119 8.58 6.41 8.22
CA PRO A 119 7.98 7.73 8.32
C PRO A 119 7.70 8.08 9.79
N VAL A 120 8.00 9.33 10.16
CA VAL A 120 7.69 9.88 11.49
C VAL A 120 6.21 10.24 11.59
N GLU A 121 5.62 10.69 10.48
CA GLU A 121 4.20 10.97 10.33
C GLU A 121 3.41 9.69 10.08
N GLN A 122 2.08 9.77 10.16
CA GLN A 122 1.20 8.63 9.93
C GLN A 122 1.52 7.91 8.60
N GLY A 123 1.69 6.59 8.66
CA GLY A 123 1.94 5.75 7.50
C GLY A 123 0.79 5.80 6.49
N ILE A 124 1.12 5.85 5.21
CA ILE A 124 0.16 5.91 4.09
C ILE A 124 -0.06 4.56 3.42
N ASN A 125 0.65 3.53 3.85
CA ASN A 125 0.50 2.15 3.40
C ASN A 125 0.79 1.18 4.54
N SER A 126 0.45 -0.10 4.35
CA SER A 126 0.55 -1.10 5.40
C SER A 126 1.97 -1.40 5.84
N VAL A 127 2.92 -1.36 4.93
CA VAL A 127 4.34 -1.57 5.27
C VAL A 127 4.79 -0.46 6.22
N GLU A 128 4.47 0.80 5.92
CA GLU A 128 4.81 1.93 6.79
C GLU A 128 4.14 1.82 8.16
N VAL A 129 2.86 1.44 8.21
CA VAL A 129 2.12 1.26 9.47
C VAL A 129 2.76 0.15 10.32
N LEU A 130 3.08 -1.01 9.73
CA LEU A 130 3.76 -2.11 10.43
C LEU A 130 5.14 -1.69 10.94
N LEU A 131 5.89 -0.94 10.17
CA LEU A 131 7.19 -0.41 10.58
C LEU A 131 7.04 0.55 11.76
N GLN A 132 6.04 1.43 11.75
CA GLN A 132 5.78 2.35 12.85
C GLN A 132 5.38 1.61 14.14
N GLU A 133 4.55 0.57 14.04
CA GLU A 133 4.21 -0.28 15.19
C GLU A 133 5.45 -0.93 15.82
N ASN A 134 6.39 -1.40 15.00
CA ASN A 134 7.58 -2.12 15.46
C ASN A 134 8.72 -1.19 15.93
N TYR A 135 8.81 0.02 15.38
CA TYR A 135 9.95 0.93 15.60
C TYR A 135 9.58 2.26 16.25
N SER A 136 8.33 2.46 16.66
CA SER A 136 7.85 3.72 17.26
C SER A 136 8.63 4.15 18.51
N THR A 137 9.20 3.19 19.24
CA THR A 137 10.00 3.44 20.45
C THR A 137 11.47 3.78 20.16
N GLN A 138 11.95 3.60 18.93
CA GLN A 138 13.34 3.87 18.54
C GLN A 138 13.59 5.32 18.07
N THR A 139 12.55 6.12 17.98
CA THR A 139 12.58 7.50 17.47
C THR A 139 13.43 8.48 18.28
N LEU A 140 13.99 8.07 19.43
CA LEU A 140 14.68 8.98 20.38
C LEU A 140 16.15 8.63 20.61
N THR A 141 16.80 7.87 19.74
CA THR A 141 18.25 7.62 19.87
C THR A 141 19.05 8.86 19.47
N LYS A 142 20.02 9.25 20.28
CA LYS A 142 20.88 10.43 20.06
C LYS A 142 21.62 10.46 18.71
N ASN A 143 21.71 9.33 18.01
CA ASN A 143 22.41 9.16 16.73
C ASN A 143 21.47 8.79 15.59
N ALA A 144 20.17 9.02 15.73
CA ALA A 144 19.21 8.74 14.67
C ALA A 144 19.40 9.72 13.50
N ILE A 145 19.47 9.18 12.28
CA ILE A 145 19.54 9.99 11.06
C ILE A 145 18.11 10.17 10.56
N TYR A 146 17.74 11.43 10.34
CA TYR A 146 16.45 11.78 9.76
C TYR A 146 16.61 12.39 8.40
N TYR A 147 15.74 12.03 7.47
CA TYR A 147 15.65 12.59 6.13
C TYR A 147 14.31 13.26 5.91
N ASN A 148 14.31 14.44 5.32
CA ASN A 148 13.12 15.07 4.77
C ASN A 148 13.10 14.83 3.26
N ILE A 149 12.10 14.08 2.79
CA ILE A 149 11.92 13.71 1.39
C ILE A 149 10.55 14.23 0.97
N GLU A 150 10.51 15.22 0.09
CA GLU A 150 9.25 15.82 -0.39
C GLU A 150 8.30 16.27 0.73
N GLY A 151 8.85 16.79 1.81
CA GLY A 151 8.07 17.28 2.96
C GLY A 151 7.75 16.24 4.02
N ARG A 152 7.99 14.95 3.77
CA ARG A 152 7.84 13.89 4.78
C ARG A 152 9.16 13.58 5.47
N ILE A 153 9.10 13.42 6.79
CA ILE A 153 10.28 13.08 7.60
C ILE A 153 10.34 11.57 7.82
N TYR A 154 11.50 11.00 7.56
CA TYR A 154 11.80 9.59 7.75
C TYR A 154 12.95 9.39 8.74
N LEU A 155 12.76 8.51 9.70
CA LEU A 155 13.86 7.92 10.47
C LEU A 155 14.56 6.87 9.61
N PHE A 156 15.88 6.98 9.45
CA PHE A 156 16.68 5.98 8.76
C PHE A 156 17.38 5.06 9.75
N LEU A 157 17.15 3.76 9.62
CA LEU A 157 17.79 2.70 10.39
C LEU A 157 18.77 1.92 9.49
N SER A 158 20.05 2.29 9.54
CA SER A 158 21.12 1.66 8.74
C SER A 158 21.23 0.15 9.01
N GLY A 159 21.37 -0.65 7.97
CA GLY A 159 21.53 -2.10 8.02
C GLY A 159 20.30 -2.88 8.48
N LYS A 160 19.22 -2.23 8.88
CA LYS A 160 17.98 -2.91 9.26
C LYS A 160 17.27 -3.53 8.06
N ARG A 161 16.62 -4.65 8.29
CA ARG A 161 15.86 -5.45 7.32
C ARG A 161 14.44 -5.65 7.84
N PHE A 162 13.54 -5.99 6.97
CA PHE A 162 12.21 -6.46 7.38
C PHE A 162 12.32 -7.67 8.29
N THR A 163 11.53 -7.68 9.36
CA THR A 163 11.23 -8.88 10.13
C THR A 163 10.57 -9.94 9.24
N PRO A 164 10.51 -11.21 9.65
CA PRO A 164 9.77 -12.23 8.90
C PRO A 164 8.32 -11.85 8.62
N THR A 165 7.63 -11.20 9.57
CA THR A 165 6.24 -10.72 9.43
C THR A 165 6.12 -9.62 8.39
N GLU A 166 6.93 -8.57 8.46
CA GLU A 166 6.96 -7.47 7.50
C GLU A 166 7.29 -7.97 6.09
N ARG A 167 8.24 -8.92 6.00
CA ARG A 167 8.60 -9.53 4.73
C ARG A 167 7.47 -10.37 4.14
N ALA A 168 6.80 -11.19 4.95
CA ALA A 168 5.66 -11.96 4.51
C ALA A 168 4.56 -11.04 3.98
N TYR A 169 4.32 -9.94 4.68
CA TYR A 169 3.35 -8.92 4.28
C TYR A 169 3.72 -8.25 2.95
N PHE A 170 4.97 -7.82 2.81
CA PHE A 170 5.49 -7.19 1.59
C PHE A 170 5.45 -8.11 0.36
N LEU A 171 5.53 -9.42 0.56
CA LEU A 171 5.48 -10.41 -0.52
C LEU A 171 4.05 -10.90 -0.84
N ASP A 172 3.07 -10.63 0.03
CA ASP A 172 1.71 -11.11 -0.13
C ASP A 172 0.89 -10.18 -1.03
N SER A 173 0.74 -10.59 -2.29
CA SER A 173 -0.08 -9.88 -3.29
C SER A 173 -1.48 -10.44 -3.45
N ALA A 174 -1.84 -11.52 -2.73
CA ALA A 174 -3.13 -12.17 -2.87
C ALA A 174 -4.26 -11.29 -2.31
N LEU A 175 -5.38 -11.23 -3.02
CA LEU A 175 -6.61 -10.64 -2.52
C LEU A 175 -7.34 -11.64 -1.61
N ARG A 176 -7.98 -11.13 -0.56
CA ARG A 176 -8.91 -11.91 0.27
C ARG A 176 -10.32 -11.84 -0.32
N LEU A 177 -11.14 -12.87 -0.06
CA LEU A 177 -12.57 -12.80 -0.34
C LEU A 177 -13.22 -11.74 0.59
N PRO A 178 -14.22 -10.97 0.10
CA PRO A 178 -14.90 -9.97 0.91
C PRO A 178 -15.80 -10.57 1.99
N LEU A 179 -16.16 -11.85 1.86
CA LEU A 179 -16.89 -12.67 2.84
C LEU A 179 -16.14 -13.98 3.06
N ASP A 180 -16.41 -14.68 4.14
CA ASP A 180 -15.87 -16.01 4.36
C ASP A 180 -16.50 -17.01 3.37
N SER A 181 -15.68 -17.90 2.79
CA SER A 181 -16.04 -18.77 1.66
C SER A 181 -17.30 -19.61 1.86
N ASN A 182 -17.62 -19.95 3.11
CA ASN A 182 -18.79 -20.77 3.46
C ASN A 182 -20.02 -19.95 3.87
N SER A 183 -19.95 -18.62 3.79
CA SER A 183 -21.01 -17.70 4.27
C SER A 183 -21.85 -17.09 3.16
N PHE A 184 -21.58 -17.41 1.90
CA PHE A 184 -22.27 -16.79 0.77
C PHE A 184 -22.37 -17.71 -0.45
N TRP A 185 -23.26 -17.34 -1.37
CA TRP A 185 -23.28 -17.85 -2.76
C TRP A 185 -23.44 -16.68 -3.72
N VAL A 186 -23.03 -16.85 -4.98
CA VAL A 186 -23.18 -15.81 -6.01
C VAL A 186 -24.63 -15.79 -6.49
N SER A 187 -25.38 -14.75 -6.17
CA SER A 187 -26.78 -14.57 -6.58
C SER A 187 -26.89 -13.79 -7.88
N SER A 188 -25.90 -13.00 -8.27
CA SER A 188 -25.88 -12.30 -9.54
C SER A 188 -24.46 -12.04 -10.04
N GLU A 189 -24.25 -12.31 -11.31
CA GLU A 189 -22.96 -12.20 -11.99
C GLU A 189 -22.66 -10.80 -12.51
N PHE A 190 -21.37 -10.51 -12.76
CA PHE A 190 -20.90 -9.33 -13.45
C PHE A 190 -21.35 -9.29 -14.92
N GLY A 191 -21.62 -8.10 -15.44
CA GLY A 191 -21.90 -7.89 -16.84
C GLY A 191 -23.39 -7.66 -17.17
N LYS A 192 -23.79 -7.89 -18.40
CA LYS A 192 -25.14 -7.61 -18.88
C LYS A 192 -26.16 -8.56 -18.26
N ARG A 193 -27.11 -8.01 -17.52
CA ARG A 193 -28.23 -8.77 -16.93
C ARG A 193 -29.57 -8.00 -17.00
N LYS A 194 -30.65 -8.69 -16.84
CA LYS A 194 -31.97 -8.07 -16.66
C LYS A 194 -32.03 -7.45 -15.26
N ASN A 195 -32.31 -6.14 -15.21
CA ASN A 195 -32.45 -5.45 -13.94
C ASN A 195 -33.69 -5.97 -13.19
N PRO A 196 -33.56 -6.39 -11.92
CA PRO A 196 -34.68 -6.99 -11.18
C PRO A 196 -35.81 -5.98 -10.90
N PHE A 197 -35.56 -4.68 -10.95
CA PHE A 197 -36.58 -3.64 -10.66
C PHE A 197 -37.21 -3.11 -11.93
N SER A 198 -36.45 -2.78 -12.97
CA SER A 198 -36.99 -2.18 -14.21
C SER A 198 -37.27 -3.21 -15.31
N GLY A 199 -36.71 -4.41 -15.22
CA GLY A 199 -36.81 -5.42 -16.28
C GLY A 199 -35.96 -5.16 -17.51
N GLU A 200 -35.28 -4.01 -17.60
CA GLU A 200 -34.39 -3.65 -18.72
C GLU A 200 -33.03 -4.35 -18.62
N ILE A 201 -32.35 -4.50 -19.75
CA ILE A 201 -30.98 -5.01 -19.76
C ILE A 201 -30.05 -3.87 -19.33
N LYS A 202 -29.38 -4.05 -18.17
CA LYS A 202 -28.36 -3.14 -17.66
C LYS A 202 -27.05 -3.86 -17.41
N ASN A 203 -25.96 -3.12 -17.39
CA ASN A 203 -24.67 -3.65 -17.01
C ASN A 203 -24.57 -3.68 -15.48
N HIS A 204 -24.22 -4.84 -14.92
CA HIS A 204 -23.90 -5.02 -13.51
C HIS A 204 -22.39 -4.85 -13.33
N ASN A 205 -21.95 -3.84 -12.61
CA ASN A 205 -20.54 -3.47 -12.47
C ASN A 205 -19.80 -4.28 -11.39
N GLY A 206 -20.47 -5.23 -10.76
CA GLY A 206 -19.94 -6.10 -9.72
C GLY A 206 -20.57 -7.48 -9.74
N ILE A 207 -20.48 -8.15 -8.62
CA ILE A 207 -21.21 -9.38 -8.32
C ILE A 207 -22.04 -9.20 -7.05
N ASP A 208 -23.16 -9.91 -6.96
CA ASP A 208 -23.96 -9.94 -5.75
C ASP A 208 -23.72 -11.26 -5.01
N LEU A 209 -23.25 -11.15 -3.78
CA LEU A 209 -22.95 -12.25 -2.89
C LEU A 209 -24.04 -12.35 -1.84
N ALA A 210 -25.01 -13.24 -2.05
CA ALA A 210 -26.09 -13.45 -1.09
C ALA A 210 -25.54 -14.12 0.18
N ALA A 211 -25.84 -13.52 1.32
CA ALA A 211 -25.41 -13.96 2.65
C ALA A 211 -26.41 -13.49 3.70
N GLU A 212 -26.38 -14.08 4.88
CA GLU A 212 -27.22 -13.66 6.00
C GLU A 212 -26.93 -12.20 6.41
N GLU A 213 -27.95 -11.46 6.76
CA GLU A 213 -27.79 -10.10 7.30
C GLU A 213 -26.93 -10.14 8.57
N GLY A 214 -25.97 -9.20 8.67
CA GLY A 214 -25.01 -9.17 9.79
C GLY A 214 -23.75 -10.02 9.56
N THR A 215 -23.64 -10.73 8.44
CA THR A 215 -22.38 -11.43 8.07
C THR A 215 -21.24 -10.41 7.96
N PRO A 216 -20.06 -10.65 8.57
CA PRO A 216 -18.93 -9.73 8.50
C PRO A 216 -18.42 -9.55 7.06
N VAL A 217 -18.20 -8.28 6.68
CA VAL A 217 -17.59 -7.88 5.41
C VAL A 217 -16.16 -7.44 5.66
N TYR A 218 -15.23 -7.97 4.88
CA TYR A 218 -13.80 -7.78 5.07
C TYR A 218 -13.17 -6.99 3.92
N ALA A 219 -12.17 -6.18 4.24
CA ALA A 219 -11.32 -5.55 3.24
C ALA A 219 -10.54 -6.63 2.45
N ILE A 220 -10.66 -6.61 1.11
CA ILE A 220 -9.99 -7.59 0.24
C ILE A 220 -8.48 -7.39 0.16
N LYS A 221 -8.02 -6.19 0.39
CA LYS A 221 -6.63 -5.74 0.38
C LYS A 221 -6.49 -4.53 1.31
N ASP A 222 -5.26 -4.23 1.71
CA ASP A 222 -4.95 -3.01 2.42
C ASP A 222 -5.33 -1.78 1.61
N GLY A 223 -5.76 -0.73 2.27
CA GLY A 223 -6.13 0.50 1.60
C GLY A 223 -6.69 1.57 2.51
N ALA A 224 -6.88 2.74 1.94
CA ALA A 224 -7.54 3.85 2.61
C ALA A 224 -9.04 3.87 2.26
N VAL A 225 -9.87 4.17 3.24
CA VAL A 225 -11.29 4.40 3.03
C VAL A 225 -11.47 5.69 2.23
N TYR A 226 -11.75 5.56 0.94
CA TYR A 226 -12.04 6.70 0.07
C TYR A 226 -13.42 7.30 0.36
N SER A 227 -14.40 6.42 0.61
CA SER A 227 -15.79 6.82 0.90
C SER A 227 -16.43 5.83 1.87
N ALA A 228 -17.19 6.34 2.82
CA ALA A 228 -18.08 5.59 3.71
C ALA A 228 -19.36 6.42 3.81
N ILE A 229 -20.43 5.95 3.15
CA ILE A 229 -21.70 6.70 2.98
C ILE A 229 -22.85 5.84 3.44
N GLU A 230 -23.76 6.44 4.18
CA GLU A 230 -25.00 5.84 4.62
C GLU A 230 -26.18 6.38 3.83
N ASN A 231 -27.20 5.55 3.66
CA ASN A 231 -28.50 5.92 3.08
C ASN A 231 -28.44 6.44 1.62
N ASP A 232 -27.48 5.97 0.81
CA ASP A 232 -27.53 6.20 -0.63
C ASP A 232 -28.75 5.50 -1.25
N ALA A 233 -29.40 6.15 -2.23
CA ALA A 233 -30.62 5.64 -2.81
C ALA A 233 -30.45 4.31 -3.56
N GLU A 234 -29.29 4.11 -4.22
CA GLU A 234 -28.97 2.90 -5.00
C GLU A 234 -28.16 1.90 -4.18
N PHE A 235 -26.98 2.31 -3.69
CA PHE A 235 -26.05 1.45 -2.96
C PHE A 235 -26.38 1.26 -1.47
N GLY A 236 -27.33 2.03 -0.92
CA GLY A 236 -27.64 2.00 0.51
C GLY A 236 -26.44 2.49 1.35
N ASN A 237 -26.05 1.71 2.36
CA ASN A 237 -24.83 1.97 3.08
C ASN A 237 -23.67 1.30 2.31
N TYR A 238 -22.67 2.08 1.95
CA TYR A 238 -21.55 1.54 1.17
C TYR A 238 -20.19 2.12 1.55
N ILE A 239 -19.15 1.35 1.22
CA ILE A 239 -17.76 1.69 1.42
C ILE A 239 -17.04 1.58 0.08
N ILE A 240 -16.14 2.52 -0.19
CA ILE A 240 -15.15 2.41 -1.26
C ILE A 240 -13.76 2.43 -0.61
N LEU A 241 -12.97 1.38 -0.85
CA LEU A 241 -11.56 1.35 -0.49
C LEU A 241 -10.71 1.70 -1.70
N SER A 242 -9.66 2.48 -1.47
CA SER A 242 -8.63 2.81 -2.44
C SER A 242 -7.37 2.02 -2.11
N HIS A 243 -6.88 1.25 -3.08
CA HIS A 243 -5.71 0.40 -2.97
C HIS A 243 -4.63 0.86 -3.95
N ASP A 244 -3.38 0.48 -3.71
CA ASP A 244 -2.26 0.71 -4.64
C ASP A 244 -2.17 2.18 -5.11
N GLN A 245 -2.31 3.12 -4.18
CA GLN A 245 -2.28 4.57 -4.47
C GLN A 245 -3.35 4.99 -5.50
N GLY A 246 -4.55 4.42 -5.40
CA GLY A 246 -5.69 4.76 -6.26
C GLY A 246 -5.77 4.01 -7.59
N LYS A 247 -4.83 3.11 -7.89
CA LYS A 247 -4.88 2.32 -9.13
C LYS A 247 -6.01 1.30 -9.14
N MET A 248 -6.32 0.73 -7.97
CA MET A 248 -7.42 -0.20 -7.77
C MET A 248 -8.35 0.33 -6.68
N THR A 249 -9.65 0.14 -6.86
CA THR A 249 -10.66 0.38 -5.81
C THR A 249 -11.57 -0.82 -5.67
N SER A 250 -12.09 -1.04 -4.46
CA SER A 250 -13.15 -2.00 -4.19
C SER A 250 -14.36 -1.31 -3.60
N VAL A 251 -15.56 -1.77 -3.99
CA VAL A 251 -16.85 -1.23 -3.53
C VAL A 251 -17.58 -2.32 -2.78
N TYR A 252 -18.16 -1.96 -1.63
CA TYR A 252 -18.93 -2.84 -0.75
C TYR A 252 -20.24 -2.14 -0.44
N ALA A 253 -21.36 -2.61 -1.00
CA ALA A 253 -22.65 -1.93 -0.88
C ALA A 253 -23.73 -2.80 -0.24
N HIS A 254 -24.89 -2.19 0.01
CA HIS A 254 -26.06 -2.74 0.70
C HIS A 254 -25.79 -3.17 2.15
N LEU A 255 -24.80 -2.53 2.80
CA LEU A 255 -24.39 -2.88 4.16
C LEU A 255 -25.50 -2.52 5.18
N SER A 256 -25.66 -3.38 6.20
CA SER A 256 -26.48 -3.04 7.37
C SER A 256 -25.79 -2.04 8.29
N LYS A 257 -24.44 -2.11 8.36
CA LYS A 257 -23.64 -1.25 9.21
C LYS A 257 -22.24 -1.04 8.65
N ILE A 258 -21.78 0.20 8.69
CA ILE A 258 -20.38 0.60 8.40
C ILE A 258 -19.58 0.59 9.71
N ARG A 259 -18.32 0.14 9.68
CA ARG A 259 -17.41 0.05 10.83
C ARG A 259 -16.18 0.93 10.70
N VAL A 260 -16.03 1.62 9.60
CA VAL A 260 -14.86 2.42 9.25
C VAL A 260 -15.25 3.83 8.87
N GLU A 261 -14.31 4.76 9.00
CA GLU A 261 -14.52 6.17 8.67
C GLU A 261 -13.70 6.58 7.44
N ARG A 262 -14.15 7.62 6.75
CA ARG A 262 -13.41 8.18 5.62
C ARG A 262 -11.98 8.56 6.01
N TYR A 263 -11.02 8.22 5.15
CA TYR A 263 -9.58 8.38 5.33
C TYR A 263 -8.93 7.43 6.35
N GLN A 264 -9.69 6.57 7.02
CA GLN A 264 -9.12 5.49 7.82
C GLN A 264 -8.33 4.54 6.92
N TYR A 265 -7.17 4.09 7.38
CA TYR A 265 -6.43 3.00 6.73
C TYR A 265 -6.88 1.66 7.32
N VAL A 266 -7.18 0.70 6.44
CA VAL A 266 -7.62 -0.64 6.83
C VAL A 266 -6.67 -1.70 6.30
N LYS A 267 -6.48 -2.77 7.06
CA LYS A 267 -5.65 -3.92 6.67
C LYS A 267 -6.49 -4.98 5.96
N LYS A 268 -5.89 -5.73 5.06
CA LYS A 268 -6.51 -6.91 4.44
C LYS A 268 -7.09 -7.85 5.51
N GLY A 269 -8.36 -8.20 5.38
CA GLY A 269 -9.07 -9.05 6.33
C GLY A 269 -9.62 -8.33 7.55
N GLU A 270 -9.48 -7.02 7.64
CA GLU A 270 -10.16 -6.21 8.66
C GLU A 270 -11.67 -6.15 8.38
N VAL A 271 -12.50 -6.24 9.41
CA VAL A 271 -13.96 -6.10 9.30
C VAL A 271 -14.30 -4.65 9.08
N ILE A 272 -14.81 -4.31 7.90
CA ILE A 272 -15.17 -2.94 7.51
C ILE A 272 -16.65 -2.65 7.61
N GLY A 273 -17.49 -3.68 7.66
CA GLY A 273 -18.95 -3.55 7.75
C GLY A 273 -19.63 -4.91 7.89
N TYR A 274 -20.93 -4.91 7.72
CA TYR A 274 -21.76 -6.12 7.79
C TYR A 274 -22.75 -6.15 6.64
N VAL A 275 -23.03 -7.34 6.10
CA VAL A 275 -24.04 -7.56 5.06
C VAL A 275 -25.39 -7.05 5.53
N GLY A 276 -26.15 -6.45 4.63
CA GLY A 276 -27.51 -5.95 4.87
C GLY A 276 -28.37 -6.01 3.64
N GLN A 277 -29.40 -5.15 3.64
CA GLN A 277 -30.37 -5.03 2.56
C GLN A 277 -30.74 -3.55 2.36
N THR A 278 -29.81 -2.62 2.56
CA THR A 278 -30.05 -1.17 2.41
C THR A 278 -30.00 -0.74 0.95
N GLY A 279 -30.67 0.37 0.60
CA GLY A 279 -30.75 0.87 -0.77
C GLY A 279 -31.60 -0.01 -1.69
N MET A 280 -31.20 -0.15 -2.96
CA MET A 280 -31.94 -0.95 -3.97
C MET A 280 -31.55 -2.42 -3.90
N ALA A 281 -31.90 -3.11 -2.83
CA ALA A 281 -31.68 -4.54 -2.62
C ALA A 281 -32.99 -5.32 -2.56
N THR A 282 -33.03 -6.52 -3.17
CA THR A 282 -34.20 -7.42 -3.16
C THR A 282 -34.16 -8.43 -2.02
N GLY A 283 -33.06 -8.56 -1.33
CA GLY A 283 -32.81 -9.45 -0.19
C GLY A 283 -31.41 -9.21 0.36
N PRO A 284 -31.07 -9.81 1.52
CA PRO A 284 -29.74 -9.62 2.10
C PRO A 284 -28.62 -10.14 1.19
N HIS A 285 -27.70 -9.25 0.83
CA HIS A 285 -26.50 -9.58 0.02
C HIS A 285 -25.47 -8.47 0.13
N LEU A 286 -24.22 -8.79 -0.23
CA LEU A 286 -23.16 -7.84 -0.50
C LEU A 286 -23.08 -7.61 -2.02
N HIS A 287 -23.32 -6.39 -2.48
CA HIS A 287 -22.90 -5.99 -3.82
C HIS A 287 -21.42 -5.61 -3.77
N PHE A 288 -20.60 -6.30 -4.58
CA PHE A 288 -19.14 -6.17 -4.52
C PHE A 288 -18.55 -5.89 -5.90
N GLU A 289 -17.71 -4.83 -5.96
CA GLU A 289 -17.01 -4.46 -7.20
C GLU A 289 -15.50 -4.38 -6.99
N ILE A 290 -14.75 -4.69 -8.05
CA ILE A 290 -13.33 -4.34 -8.23
C ILE A 290 -13.24 -3.42 -9.45
N ARG A 291 -12.53 -2.30 -9.28
CA ARG A 291 -12.31 -1.33 -10.36
C ARG A 291 -10.81 -1.09 -10.54
N GLN A 292 -10.32 -1.15 -11.76
CA GLN A 292 -8.95 -0.83 -12.14
C GLN A 292 -8.92 0.45 -12.97
N GLY A 293 -8.20 1.48 -12.51
CA GLY A 293 -8.20 2.78 -13.18
C GLY A 293 -9.61 3.37 -13.38
N GLY A 294 -10.53 3.15 -12.42
CA GLY A 294 -11.93 3.59 -12.46
C GLY A 294 -12.88 2.72 -13.29
N LYS A 295 -12.39 1.70 -14.02
CA LYS A 295 -13.23 0.77 -14.78
C LYS A 295 -13.53 -0.48 -13.96
N ALA A 296 -14.81 -0.87 -13.91
CA ALA A 296 -15.23 -2.11 -13.27
C ALA A 296 -14.70 -3.33 -14.03
N GLU A 297 -14.16 -4.29 -13.30
CA GLU A 297 -13.70 -5.59 -13.77
C GLU A 297 -14.51 -6.70 -13.09
N ASP A 298 -14.64 -7.85 -13.76
CA ASP A 298 -15.25 -9.01 -13.14
C ASP A 298 -14.45 -9.46 -11.91
N PRO A 299 -15.03 -9.40 -10.69
CA PRO A 299 -14.33 -9.79 -9.47
C PRO A 299 -13.84 -11.25 -9.49
N ARG A 300 -14.51 -12.15 -10.21
CA ARG A 300 -14.08 -13.56 -10.35
C ARG A 300 -12.73 -13.68 -11.06
N SER A 301 -12.37 -12.74 -11.91
CA SER A 301 -11.06 -12.73 -12.57
C SER A 301 -9.89 -12.50 -11.61
N ARG A 302 -10.19 -11.93 -10.44
CA ARG A 302 -9.21 -11.54 -9.42
C ARG A 302 -9.29 -12.38 -8.14
N LEU A 303 -10.46 -12.91 -7.86
CA LEU A 303 -10.76 -13.68 -6.64
C LEU A 303 -11.17 -15.10 -7.01
N ASN A 304 -10.68 -16.08 -6.27
CA ASN A 304 -11.09 -17.46 -6.44
C ASN A 304 -12.47 -17.68 -5.77
N ILE A 305 -13.53 -17.17 -6.42
CA ILE A 305 -14.91 -17.32 -5.98
C ILE A 305 -15.46 -18.60 -6.62
N GLN A 306 -15.69 -19.61 -5.80
CA GLN A 306 -16.34 -20.86 -6.20
C GLN A 306 -17.87 -20.69 -6.16
N ASN A 307 -18.58 -21.40 -7.03
CA ASN A 307 -20.06 -21.44 -7.05
C ASN A 307 -20.57 -22.26 -5.89
#